data_7e7a07bc019ff26d8027f9915802783c
#
_entry.id   7e7a07bc019ff26d8027f9915802783c
#
_cell.length_a   1.000
_cell.length_b   1.000
_cell.length_c   1.000
_cell.angle_alpha   90.00
_cell.angle_beta   90.00
_cell.angle_gamma   90.00
#
_symmetry.space_group_name_H-M   'P 1'
#
loop_
_entity.id
_entity.type
_entity.pdbx_description
1 polymer ?
#
loop_
_entity_poly.entity_id
_entity_poly.type
_entity_poly.pdbx_seq_one_letter_code
_entity_poly.pdbx_strand_id
1 'polypeptide(L)'
;MRERKLSRRDVLKATTALAASSLFAEPLRAAAPPAEPVTPALIEAAKKEGKVVWYTSVDLPLAEKIAKAFEAKYPGIAARVERSGAERVFQRIGQEYGSNIHAADVVNSSDAAHFIVWKRDGILAPYVPDDVAKFYPPEHKDADGQFASFRVWLSVIGYNTNLVKAEVAPKSFADLLDPKWVGKIVKAHPGYSGTIMTATYQMSRDLGWEFFEKLAKQRIMQVQSSADPPKKLALGERAVMADGNEYNMFQIKEKGGPVEIVYPTEGAPLIIGPNGVFKAAPNPNAARLFQSFSFSPEAQQLIIDTGGLRSMHPQTKEKPGCKPFKEIKVMKDDAAAVEKMNEEIKARYQKIFKV
;
A
#
# COMPACT_ATOMS: atom_id res chain seq x y z
N MET A 1 -72.29 -4.75 -16.28
CA MET A 1 -70.85 -4.57 -16.09
C MET A 1 -70.16 -4.54 -17.46
N ARG A 2 -69.62 -3.41 -17.88
CA ARG A 2 -68.92 -3.25 -19.17
C ARG A 2 -67.43 -3.55 -18.94
N GLU A 3 -66.92 -4.64 -19.52
CA GLU A 3 -65.48 -4.93 -19.55
C GLU A 3 -64.74 -3.89 -20.41
N ARG A 4 -63.84 -3.15 -19.83
CA ARG A 4 -62.90 -2.26 -20.54
C ARG A 4 -61.78 -3.09 -21.15
N LYS A 5 -61.82 -3.29 -22.45
CA LYS A 5 -60.71 -3.89 -23.23
C LYS A 5 -59.57 -2.88 -23.25
N LEU A 6 -58.41 -3.25 -22.70
CA LEU A 6 -57.16 -2.47 -22.77
C LEU A 6 -56.73 -2.36 -24.25
N SER A 7 -56.47 -1.13 -24.67
CA SER A 7 -56.01 -0.85 -26.05
C SER A 7 -54.54 -1.17 -26.21
N ARG A 8 -54.12 -1.53 -27.44
CA ARG A 8 -52.70 -1.77 -27.76
C ARG A 8 -51.78 -0.59 -27.41
N ARG A 9 -52.31 0.62 -27.31
CA ARG A 9 -51.64 1.83 -26.93
C ARG A 9 -51.36 1.90 -25.43
N ASP A 10 -52.18 1.29 -24.59
CA ASP A 10 -52.01 1.26 -23.13
C ASP A 10 -50.96 0.20 -22.74
N VAL A 11 -50.87 -0.86 -23.47
CA VAL A 11 -49.81 -1.90 -23.31
C VAL A 11 -48.45 -1.38 -23.72
N LEU A 12 -48.35 -0.57 -24.78
CA LEU A 12 -47.11 0.07 -25.23
C LEU A 12 -46.62 1.15 -24.25
N LYS A 13 -47.50 1.86 -23.59
CA LYS A 13 -47.13 2.83 -22.57
C LYS A 13 -46.65 2.22 -21.25
N ALA A 14 -47.20 1.05 -20.91
CA ALA A 14 -46.74 0.27 -19.74
C ALA A 14 -45.36 -0.36 -19.92
N THR A 15 -45.04 -0.82 -21.15
CA THR A 15 -43.72 -1.38 -21.47
C THR A 15 -42.60 -0.32 -21.53
N THR A 16 -42.91 0.93 -21.93
CA THR A 16 -41.93 2.01 -21.95
C THR A 16 -41.62 2.56 -20.55
N ALA A 17 -42.57 2.49 -19.63
CA ALA A 17 -42.35 2.91 -18.23
C ALA A 17 -41.50 1.90 -17.44
N LEU A 18 -41.56 0.59 -17.75
CA LEU A 18 -40.68 -0.42 -17.13
C LEU A 18 -39.23 -0.41 -17.68
N ALA A 19 -39.05 0.02 -18.95
CA ALA A 19 -37.70 0.11 -19.56
C ALA A 19 -36.92 1.36 -19.11
N ALA A 20 -37.60 2.40 -18.63
CA ALA A 20 -36.95 3.64 -18.15
C ALA A 20 -36.46 3.55 -16.69
N SER A 21 -36.93 2.60 -15.89
CA SER A 21 -36.50 2.41 -14.51
C SER A 21 -35.25 1.53 -14.35
N SER A 22 -34.79 0.86 -15.42
CA SER A 22 -33.59 0.05 -15.37
C SER A 22 -32.29 0.81 -15.74
N LEU A 23 -32.39 2.09 -16.14
CA LEU A 23 -31.24 2.91 -16.54
C LEU A 23 -30.57 3.66 -15.37
N PHE A 24 -31.11 3.57 -14.15
CA PHE A 24 -30.52 4.17 -12.94
C PHE A 24 -30.32 3.16 -11.80
N ALA A 25 -30.22 1.87 -12.09
CA ALA A 25 -29.71 0.95 -11.09
C ALA A 25 -28.21 1.22 -10.95
N GLU A 26 -27.83 2.04 -10.00
CA GLU A 26 -26.45 2.01 -9.50
C GLU A 26 -26.14 0.54 -9.18
N PRO A 27 -24.95 0.03 -9.59
CA PRO A 27 -24.59 -1.34 -9.23
C PRO A 27 -24.70 -1.44 -7.70
N LEU A 28 -25.58 -2.32 -7.22
CA LEU A 28 -25.69 -2.65 -5.80
C LEU A 28 -24.28 -3.03 -5.34
N ARG A 29 -23.58 -2.11 -4.67
CA ARG A 29 -22.33 -2.45 -3.99
C ARG A 29 -22.69 -3.48 -2.94
N ALA A 30 -22.11 -4.67 -3.06
CA ALA A 30 -22.24 -5.67 -2.03
C ALA A 30 -21.70 -5.06 -0.73
N ALA A 31 -22.50 -5.00 0.30
CA ALA A 31 -22.02 -4.55 1.61
C ALA A 31 -20.94 -5.52 2.11
N ALA A 32 -19.95 -5.00 2.84
CA ALA A 32 -18.94 -5.84 3.47
C ALA A 32 -19.63 -6.95 4.30
N PRO A 33 -19.08 -8.16 4.33
CA PRO A 33 -19.61 -9.21 5.19
C PRO A 33 -19.49 -8.78 6.67
N PRO A 34 -20.28 -9.38 7.57
CA PRO A 34 -20.08 -9.18 9.01
C PRO A 34 -18.64 -9.49 9.42
N ALA A 35 -18.16 -8.78 10.42
CA ALA A 35 -16.84 -9.04 10.99
C ALA A 35 -16.76 -10.48 11.55
N GLU A 36 -15.64 -11.14 11.27
CA GLU A 36 -15.38 -12.49 11.72
C GLU A 36 -14.35 -12.50 12.86
N PRO A 37 -14.74 -12.83 14.10
CA PRO A 37 -13.79 -13.02 15.20
C PRO A 37 -12.99 -14.31 14.99
N VAL A 38 -11.78 -14.34 15.56
CA VAL A 38 -11.00 -15.58 15.63
C VAL A 38 -11.65 -16.54 16.62
N THR A 39 -12.14 -17.69 16.10
CA THR A 39 -12.78 -18.73 16.89
C THR A 39 -11.91 -19.97 17.03
N PRO A 40 -12.10 -20.82 18.07
CA PRO A 40 -11.43 -22.12 18.15
C PRO A 40 -11.65 -22.99 16.90
N ALA A 41 -12.82 -22.93 16.30
CA ALA A 41 -13.13 -23.67 15.08
C ALA A 41 -12.28 -23.21 13.89
N LEU A 42 -12.07 -21.89 13.72
CA LEU A 42 -11.19 -21.34 12.68
C LEU A 42 -9.74 -21.78 12.91
N ILE A 43 -9.26 -21.74 14.16
CA ILE A 43 -7.89 -22.17 14.51
C ILE A 43 -7.69 -23.65 14.17
N GLU A 44 -8.61 -24.53 14.57
CA GLU A 44 -8.51 -25.97 14.27
C GLU A 44 -8.61 -26.28 12.77
N ALA A 45 -9.44 -25.54 12.03
CA ALA A 45 -9.51 -25.66 10.57
C ALA A 45 -8.19 -25.21 9.90
N ALA A 46 -7.61 -24.09 10.34
CA ALA A 46 -6.32 -23.60 9.86
C ALA A 46 -5.16 -24.56 10.19
N LYS A 47 -5.17 -25.20 11.36
CA LYS A 47 -4.18 -26.23 11.72
C LYS A 47 -4.26 -27.47 10.81
N LYS A 48 -5.46 -27.87 10.39
CA LYS A 48 -5.62 -28.97 9.41
C LYS A 48 -5.03 -28.61 8.04
N GLU A 49 -5.07 -27.34 7.62
CA GLU A 49 -4.41 -26.85 6.42
C GLU A 49 -2.89 -26.76 6.59
N GLY A 50 -2.40 -26.50 7.81
CA GLY A 50 -1.02 -26.62 8.23
C GLY A 50 -0.08 -25.53 7.73
N LYS A 51 -0.53 -24.65 6.85
CA LYS A 51 0.29 -23.56 6.30
C LYS A 51 -0.53 -22.39 5.78
N VAL A 52 0.13 -21.23 5.67
CA VAL A 52 -0.32 -20.07 4.89
C VAL A 52 0.82 -19.56 4.04
N VAL A 53 0.55 -19.18 2.79
CA VAL A 53 1.52 -18.57 1.86
C VAL A 53 1.18 -17.10 1.70
N TRP A 54 2.12 -16.24 2.09
CA TRP A 54 1.97 -14.79 2.04
C TRP A 54 2.87 -14.16 0.99
N TYR A 55 2.27 -13.69 -0.11
CA TYR A 55 2.97 -12.86 -1.10
C TYR A 55 3.04 -11.42 -0.59
N THR A 56 4.24 -10.86 -0.52
CA THR A 56 4.41 -9.56 0.13
C THR A 56 5.50 -8.69 -0.47
N SER A 57 5.30 -7.37 -0.38
CA SER A 57 6.33 -6.36 -0.63
C SER A 57 6.97 -5.81 0.66
N VAL A 58 6.62 -6.34 1.82
CA VAL A 58 7.29 -6.02 3.10
C VAL A 58 8.76 -6.45 3.03
N ASP A 59 9.65 -5.70 3.65
CA ASP A 59 11.06 -6.08 3.74
C ASP A 59 11.21 -7.46 4.39
N LEU A 60 12.04 -8.32 3.79
CA LEU A 60 12.12 -9.73 4.17
C LEU A 60 12.37 -9.96 5.68
N PRO A 61 13.31 -9.26 6.34
CA PRO A 61 13.53 -9.45 7.77
C PRO A 61 12.31 -9.13 8.64
N LEU A 62 11.50 -8.15 8.25
CA LEU A 62 10.26 -7.81 8.96
C LEU A 62 9.17 -8.84 8.66
N ALA A 63 9.00 -9.23 7.39
CA ALA A 63 8.02 -10.24 7.00
C ALA A 63 8.26 -11.58 7.70
N GLU A 64 9.53 -12.01 7.82
CA GLU A 64 9.91 -13.22 8.56
C GLU A 64 9.60 -13.13 10.07
N LYS A 65 9.76 -11.93 10.67
CA LYS A 65 9.39 -11.74 12.08
C LYS A 65 7.88 -11.82 12.30
N ILE A 66 7.10 -11.27 11.38
CA ILE A 66 5.63 -11.37 11.40
C ILE A 66 5.21 -12.84 11.27
N ALA A 67 5.81 -13.56 10.32
CA ALA A 67 5.55 -14.98 10.12
C ALA A 67 5.88 -15.80 11.40
N LYS A 68 7.05 -15.58 12.00
CA LYS A 68 7.45 -16.25 13.24
C LYS A 68 6.52 -15.92 14.42
N ALA A 69 6.07 -14.68 14.54
CA ALA A 69 5.11 -14.29 15.58
C ALA A 69 3.76 -14.98 15.38
N PHE A 70 3.30 -15.12 14.14
CA PHE A 70 2.11 -15.91 13.82
C PHE A 70 2.27 -17.38 14.17
N GLU A 71 3.38 -18.02 13.76
CA GLU A 71 3.70 -19.43 14.06
C GLU A 71 3.79 -19.69 15.56
N ALA A 72 4.37 -18.76 16.33
CA ALA A 72 4.45 -18.85 17.77
C ALA A 72 3.07 -18.76 18.44
N LYS A 73 2.17 -17.92 17.91
CA LYS A 73 0.81 -17.78 18.43
C LYS A 73 -0.10 -18.95 18.04
N TYR A 74 0.13 -19.52 16.86
CA TYR A 74 -0.69 -20.62 16.31
C TYR A 74 0.19 -21.82 15.91
N PRO A 75 0.73 -22.56 16.88
CA PRO A 75 1.57 -23.72 16.62
C PRO A 75 0.89 -24.76 15.74
N GLY A 76 1.62 -25.30 14.77
CA GLY A 76 1.13 -26.25 13.78
C GLY A 76 0.72 -25.62 12.43
N ILE A 77 0.84 -24.30 12.29
CA ILE A 77 0.58 -23.60 11.02
C ILE A 77 1.85 -22.87 10.59
N ALA A 78 2.48 -23.31 9.50
CA ALA A 78 3.67 -22.66 8.96
C ALA A 78 3.29 -21.43 8.11
N ALA A 79 3.95 -20.30 8.32
CA ALA A 79 3.76 -19.09 7.52
C ALA A 79 4.93 -18.93 6.51
N ARG A 80 4.64 -19.19 5.23
CA ARG A 80 5.62 -19.08 4.15
C ARG A 80 5.58 -17.70 3.53
N VAL A 81 6.70 -16.99 3.62
CA VAL A 81 6.87 -15.65 3.06
C VAL A 81 7.48 -15.73 1.66
N GLU A 82 6.77 -15.21 0.67
CA GLU A 82 7.25 -15.01 -0.69
C GLU A 82 7.39 -13.51 -0.96
N ARG A 83 8.60 -12.98 -0.80
CA ARG A 83 8.87 -11.54 -0.90
C ARG A 83 9.37 -11.14 -2.28
N SER A 84 8.72 -10.13 -2.89
CA SER A 84 9.22 -9.44 -4.07
C SER A 84 8.84 -7.94 -4.04
N GLY A 85 9.29 -7.14 -5.01
CA GLY A 85 8.80 -5.78 -5.21
C GLY A 85 7.32 -5.79 -5.60
N ALA A 86 6.58 -4.73 -5.24
CA ALA A 86 5.12 -4.65 -5.43
C ALA A 86 4.69 -4.95 -6.87
N GLU A 87 5.34 -4.34 -7.86
CA GLU A 87 5.05 -4.56 -9.28
C GLU A 87 5.28 -6.02 -9.70
N ARG A 88 6.35 -6.66 -9.21
CA ARG A 88 6.64 -8.08 -9.52
C ARG A 88 5.62 -9.01 -8.87
N VAL A 89 5.17 -8.71 -7.65
CA VAL A 89 4.08 -9.43 -6.99
C VAL A 89 2.81 -9.31 -7.82
N PHE A 90 2.48 -8.10 -8.27
CA PHE A 90 1.30 -7.85 -9.10
C PHE A 90 1.33 -8.63 -10.42
N GLN A 91 2.44 -8.56 -11.15
CA GLN A 91 2.62 -9.28 -12.40
C GLN A 91 2.59 -10.79 -12.22
N ARG A 92 3.24 -11.31 -11.16
CA ARG A 92 3.24 -12.74 -10.83
C ARG A 92 1.81 -13.25 -10.58
N ILE A 93 1.03 -12.54 -9.78
CA ILE A 93 -0.36 -12.89 -9.50
C ILE A 93 -1.18 -12.90 -10.79
N GLY A 94 -1.03 -11.90 -11.66
CA GLY A 94 -1.70 -11.86 -12.96
C GLY A 94 -1.35 -13.06 -13.84
N GLN A 95 -0.09 -13.45 -13.91
CA GLN A 95 0.36 -14.63 -14.67
C GLN A 95 -0.16 -15.94 -14.07
N GLU A 96 -0.09 -16.11 -12.75
CA GLU A 96 -0.57 -17.28 -12.04
C GLU A 96 -2.08 -17.47 -12.25
N TYR A 97 -2.89 -16.41 -12.04
CA TYR A 97 -4.34 -16.47 -12.25
C TYR A 97 -4.69 -16.68 -13.73
N GLY A 98 -4.00 -16.06 -14.66
CA GLY A 98 -4.15 -16.29 -16.10
C GLY A 98 -3.86 -17.73 -16.52
N SER A 99 -3.04 -18.46 -15.74
CA SER A 99 -2.70 -19.87 -15.94
C SER A 99 -3.50 -20.80 -15.02
N ASN A 100 -4.53 -20.31 -14.31
CA ASN A 100 -5.32 -21.05 -13.32
C ASN A 100 -4.44 -21.67 -12.20
N ILE A 101 -3.36 -20.98 -11.82
CA ILE A 101 -2.46 -21.35 -10.72
C ILE A 101 -2.83 -20.47 -9.51
N HIS A 102 -3.02 -21.09 -8.37
CA HIS A 102 -3.36 -20.43 -7.11
C HIS A 102 -2.37 -20.88 -6.04
N ALA A 103 -1.25 -20.16 -5.93
CA ALA A 103 -0.15 -20.55 -5.04
C ALA A 103 -0.12 -19.78 -3.72
N ALA A 104 -0.77 -18.61 -3.65
CA ALA A 104 -0.77 -17.74 -2.48
C ALA A 104 -2.14 -17.71 -1.80
N ASP A 105 -2.14 -17.50 -0.49
CA ASP A 105 -3.31 -17.38 0.36
C ASP A 105 -3.64 -15.94 0.71
N VAL A 106 -2.60 -15.15 0.99
CA VAL A 106 -2.70 -13.75 1.42
C VAL A 106 -1.72 -12.89 0.62
N VAL A 107 -2.12 -11.66 0.30
CA VAL A 107 -1.26 -10.71 -0.40
C VAL A 107 -1.14 -9.39 0.35
N ASN A 108 0.09 -8.82 0.35
CA ASN A 108 0.38 -7.44 0.70
C ASN A 108 1.08 -6.74 -0.46
N SER A 109 0.68 -5.52 -0.77
CA SER A 109 1.39 -4.65 -1.69
C SER A 109 1.70 -3.30 -1.05
N SER A 110 2.76 -2.63 -1.52
CA SER A 110 3.06 -1.22 -1.22
C SER A 110 2.35 -0.26 -2.18
N ASP A 111 1.44 -0.79 -2.99
CA ASP A 111 0.59 -0.02 -3.89
C ASP A 111 -0.87 -0.46 -3.68
N ALA A 112 -1.68 0.43 -3.13
CA ALA A 112 -3.10 0.19 -2.90
C ALA A 112 -3.89 0.09 -4.22
N ALA A 113 -3.39 0.66 -5.32
CA ALA A 113 -3.99 0.55 -6.65
C ALA A 113 -4.07 -0.90 -7.14
N HIS A 114 -3.11 -1.76 -6.78
CA HIS A 114 -3.15 -3.19 -7.10
C HIS A 114 -4.41 -3.86 -6.54
N PHE A 115 -4.85 -3.45 -5.35
CA PHE A 115 -6.06 -3.99 -4.72
C PHE A 115 -7.34 -3.56 -5.44
N ILE A 116 -7.35 -2.37 -6.03
CA ILE A 116 -8.46 -1.91 -6.89
C ILE A 116 -8.59 -2.83 -8.11
N VAL A 117 -7.46 -3.17 -8.75
CA VAL A 117 -7.45 -4.11 -9.89
C VAL A 117 -7.89 -5.50 -9.46
N TRP A 118 -7.27 -6.09 -8.43
CA TRP A 118 -7.60 -7.45 -7.96
C TRP A 118 -9.06 -7.57 -7.50
N LYS A 119 -9.61 -6.50 -6.88
CA LYS A 119 -11.01 -6.43 -6.52
C LYS A 119 -11.92 -6.45 -7.76
N ARG A 120 -11.65 -5.58 -8.75
CA ARG A 120 -12.38 -5.52 -10.01
C ARG A 120 -12.37 -6.86 -10.74
N ASP A 121 -11.23 -7.54 -10.74
CA ASP A 121 -11.02 -8.82 -11.41
C ASP A 121 -11.56 -10.02 -10.59
N GLY A 122 -12.15 -9.77 -9.41
CA GLY A 122 -12.77 -10.80 -8.56
C GLY A 122 -11.78 -11.79 -7.93
N ILE A 123 -10.52 -11.38 -7.78
CA ILE A 123 -9.42 -12.20 -7.25
C ILE A 123 -9.43 -12.25 -5.71
N LEU A 124 -9.89 -11.18 -5.07
CA LEU A 124 -9.92 -11.08 -3.60
C LEU A 124 -11.20 -11.66 -3.02
N ALA A 125 -11.08 -12.26 -1.84
CA ALA A 125 -12.22 -12.68 -1.03
C ALA A 125 -12.67 -11.55 -0.10
N PRO A 126 -13.97 -11.36 0.09
CA PRO A 126 -14.46 -10.49 1.15
C PRO A 126 -14.25 -11.17 2.50
N TYR A 127 -13.42 -10.56 3.34
CA TYR A 127 -13.14 -11.01 4.70
C TYR A 127 -12.77 -9.84 5.59
N VAL A 128 -13.53 -9.60 6.63
CA VAL A 128 -13.34 -8.48 7.56
C VAL A 128 -12.90 -9.00 8.93
N PRO A 129 -11.61 -8.86 9.30
CA PRO A 129 -11.16 -9.10 10.66
C PRO A 129 -11.90 -8.23 11.67
N ASP A 130 -12.17 -8.76 12.87
CA ASP A 130 -12.87 -8.07 13.94
C ASP A 130 -12.21 -6.73 14.32
N ASP A 131 -10.87 -6.70 14.41
CA ASP A 131 -10.11 -5.48 14.70
C ASP A 131 -10.25 -4.42 13.57
N VAL A 132 -10.32 -4.85 12.31
CA VAL A 132 -10.56 -3.94 11.18
C VAL A 132 -11.94 -3.31 11.25
N ALA A 133 -12.97 -4.11 11.55
CA ALA A 133 -14.33 -3.63 11.67
C ALA A 133 -14.47 -2.59 12.79
N LYS A 134 -13.88 -2.88 13.96
CA LYS A 134 -14.02 -2.08 15.19
C LYS A 134 -13.18 -0.82 15.18
N PHE A 135 -11.97 -0.87 14.66
CA PHE A 135 -10.96 0.15 14.95
C PHE A 135 -10.46 0.92 13.75
N TYR A 136 -10.57 0.37 12.52
CA TYR A 136 -10.03 1.05 11.36
C TYR A 136 -11.03 2.06 10.80
N PRO A 137 -10.61 3.30 10.51
CA PRO A 137 -11.47 4.30 9.91
C PRO A 137 -11.82 3.91 8.46
N PRO A 138 -12.93 4.45 7.92
CA PRO A 138 -13.44 4.07 6.59
C PRO A 138 -12.40 4.20 5.46
N GLU A 139 -11.55 5.21 5.50
CA GLU A 139 -10.50 5.48 4.50
C GLU A 139 -9.37 4.45 4.51
N HIS A 140 -9.30 3.61 5.55
CA HIS A 140 -8.28 2.57 5.71
C HIS A 140 -8.84 1.14 5.56
N LYS A 141 -10.07 0.99 5.10
CA LYS A 141 -10.69 -0.30 4.80
C LYS A 141 -11.57 -0.22 3.57
N ASP A 142 -11.57 -1.29 2.78
CA ASP A 142 -12.42 -1.40 1.61
C ASP A 142 -13.89 -1.52 2.02
N ALA A 143 -14.78 -0.80 1.31
CA ALA A 143 -16.22 -0.76 1.60
C ALA A 143 -16.90 -2.14 1.45
N ASP A 144 -16.34 -3.02 0.61
CA ASP A 144 -16.84 -4.38 0.38
C ASP A 144 -16.07 -5.44 1.20
N GLY A 145 -15.14 -4.99 2.06
CA GLY A 145 -14.41 -5.85 2.99
C GLY A 145 -13.34 -6.75 2.37
N GLN A 146 -12.81 -6.42 1.19
CA GLN A 146 -11.85 -7.28 0.50
C GLN A 146 -10.39 -7.01 0.88
N PHE A 147 -10.09 -5.82 1.44
CA PHE A 147 -8.76 -5.46 1.94
C PHE A 147 -8.82 -4.35 2.99
N ALA A 148 -7.75 -4.20 3.74
CA ALA A 148 -7.57 -3.09 4.67
C ALA A 148 -6.09 -2.69 4.78
N SER A 149 -5.83 -1.48 5.27
CA SER A 149 -4.48 -0.91 5.45
C SER A 149 -3.72 -1.65 6.53
N PHE A 150 -2.90 -2.61 6.13
CA PHE A 150 -2.08 -3.40 7.06
C PHE A 150 -0.93 -2.58 7.65
N ARG A 151 -0.33 -1.71 6.84
CA ARG A 151 0.78 -0.84 7.23
C ARG A 151 0.70 0.51 6.55
N VAL A 152 1.22 1.53 7.23
CA VAL A 152 1.28 2.89 6.73
C VAL A 152 2.70 3.43 6.94
N TRP A 153 3.19 4.24 6.02
CA TRP A 153 4.45 4.96 6.14
C TRP A 153 4.47 6.20 5.26
N LEU A 154 5.51 6.99 5.39
CA LEU A 154 5.70 8.19 4.60
C LEU A 154 6.86 8.03 3.63
N SER A 155 6.73 8.63 2.46
CA SER A 155 7.85 8.89 1.58
C SER A 155 8.44 10.26 1.93
N VAL A 156 9.73 10.27 2.31
CA VAL A 156 10.36 11.44 2.92
C VAL A 156 11.62 11.86 2.17
N ILE A 157 12.04 13.12 2.37
CA ILE A 157 13.37 13.59 2.02
C ILE A 157 14.35 13.07 3.09
N GLY A 158 15.58 12.82 2.70
CA GLY A 158 16.64 12.47 3.62
C GLY A 158 17.98 13.04 3.20
N TYR A 159 18.92 13.14 4.13
CA TYR A 159 20.29 13.52 3.81
C TYR A 159 21.31 12.73 4.63
N ASN A 160 22.55 12.64 4.10
CA ASN A 160 23.68 12.06 4.81
C ASN A 160 24.34 13.13 5.68
N THR A 161 24.39 12.91 6.99
CA THR A 161 24.89 13.90 7.98
C THR A 161 26.39 14.13 7.91
N ASN A 162 27.17 13.23 7.31
CA ASN A 162 28.60 13.43 7.06
C ASN A 162 28.87 14.33 5.83
N LEU A 163 27.89 14.42 4.90
CA LEU A 163 28.03 15.17 3.64
C LEU A 163 27.26 16.49 3.63
N VAL A 164 26.22 16.60 4.45
CA VAL A 164 25.32 17.76 4.51
C VAL A 164 25.13 18.18 5.95
N LYS A 165 25.46 19.44 6.25
CA LYS A 165 25.17 20.04 7.55
C LYS A 165 23.67 20.36 7.68
N ALA A 166 23.12 20.24 8.88
CA ALA A 166 21.69 20.43 9.14
C ALA A 166 21.15 21.80 8.70
N GLU A 167 21.99 22.85 8.81
CA GLU A 167 21.64 24.25 8.50
C GLU A 167 21.35 24.44 7.00
N VAL A 168 22.00 23.65 6.14
CA VAL A 168 21.89 23.74 4.68
C VAL A 168 21.13 22.59 4.04
N ALA A 169 20.65 21.63 4.85
CA ALA A 169 19.85 20.52 4.40
C ALA A 169 18.51 21.00 3.79
N PRO A 170 17.96 20.30 2.78
CA PRO A 170 16.67 20.65 2.21
C PRO A 170 15.56 20.48 3.26
N LYS A 171 14.60 21.39 3.31
CA LYS A 171 13.43 21.35 4.21
C LYS A 171 12.12 21.14 3.45
N SER A 172 12.18 21.26 2.12
CA SER A 172 11.03 21.20 1.22
C SER A 172 11.40 20.46 -0.07
N PHE A 173 10.42 20.03 -0.82
CA PHE A 173 10.65 19.52 -2.18
C PHE A 173 11.23 20.62 -3.08
N ALA A 174 10.79 21.85 -2.90
CA ALA A 174 11.32 23.00 -3.64
C ALA A 174 12.83 23.19 -3.43
N ASP A 175 13.34 22.93 -2.22
CA ASP A 175 14.78 23.05 -1.91
C ASP A 175 15.65 22.04 -2.67
N LEU A 176 15.07 20.91 -3.13
CA LEU A 176 15.76 19.93 -3.97
C LEU A 176 16.11 20.47 -5.37
N LEU A 177 15.50 21.57 -5.76
CA LEU A 177 15.72 22.21 -7.06
C LEU A 177 16.92 23.18 -7.05
N ASP A 178 17.51 23.43 -5.88
CA ASP A 178 18.71 24.28 -5.75
C ASP A 178 19.88 23.66 -6.54
N PRO A 179 20.58 24.44 -7.41
CA PRO A 179 21.72 23.95 -8.18
C PRO A 179 22.85 23.30 -7.36
N LYS A 180 22.95 23.59 -6.07
CA LYS A 180 23.96 22.95 -5.18
C LYS A 180 23.78 21.43 -5.08
N TRP A 181 22.60 20.90 -5.43
CA TRP A 181 22.27 19.47 -5.38
C TRP A 181 22.51 18.72 -6.69
N VAL A 182 22.94 19.38 -7.77
CA VAL A 182 23.21 18.71 -9.07
C VAL A 182 24.19 17.55 -8.89
N GLY A 183 23.75 16.35 -9.30
CA GLY A 183 24.49 15.09 -9.19
C GLY A 183 24.58 14.50 -7.79
N LYS A 184 23.91 15.10 -6.79
CA LYS A 184 23.99 14.67 -5.38
C LYS A 184 22.71 13.99 -4.87
N ILE A 185 21.66 13.90 -5.71
CA ILE A 185 20.35 13.35 -5.32
C ILE A 185 20.22 11.91 -5.79
N VAL A 186 19.56 11.08 -4.98
CA VAL A 186 19.07 9.74 -5.34
C VAL A 186 17.54 9.69 -5.22
N LYS A 187 16.89 8.99 -6.14
CA LYS A 187 15.44 8.75 -6.17
C LYS A 187 15.14 7.37 -6.77
N ALA A 188 14.10 6.69 -6.31
CA ALA A 188 13.65 5.47 -6.94
C ALA A 188 12.66 5.76 -8.08
N HIS A 189 12.51 4.77 -8.98
CA HIS A 189 11.70 4.86 -10.18
C HIS A 189 10.27 4.32 -9.93
N PRO A 190 9.20 5.04 -10.33
CA PRO A 190 7.82 4.63 -10.09
C PRO A 190 7.43 3.32 -10.79
N GLY A 191 8.04 3.01 -11.93
CA GLY A 191 7.74 1.78 -12.69
C GLY A 191 8.20 0.48 -12.02
N TYR A 192 8.94 0.56 -10.88
CA TYR A 192 9.41 -0.63 -10.16
C TYR A 192 8.93 -0.67 -8.70
N SER A 193 8.43 0.44 -8.18
CA SER A 193 8.08 0.59 -6.77
C SER A 193 6.70 1.22 -6.60
N GLY A 194 5.76 0.48 -6.03
CA GLY A 194 4.43 0.99 -5.69
C GLY A 194 4.48 2.20 -4.74
N THR A 195 5.40 2.20 -3.75
CA THR A 195 5.66 3.37 -2.91
C THR A 195 5.95 4.62 -3.74
N ILE A 196 6.85 4.49 -4.71
CA ILE A 196 7.26 5.64 -5.54
C ILE A 196 6.19 5.99 -6.56
N MET A 197 5.42 5.02 -7.05
CA MET A 197 4.26 5.27 -7.90
C MET A 197 3.24 6.16 -7.15
N THR A 198 2.81 5.74 -5.97
CA THR A 198 1.89 6.50 -5.12
C THR A 198 2.45 7.87 -4.74
N ALA A 199 3.73 7.95 -4.34
CA ALA A 199 4.38 9.22 -4.02
C ALA A 199 4.47 10.14 -5.25
N THR A 200 4.80 9.59 -6.43
CA THR A 200 4.87 10.38 -7.68
C THR A 200 3.50 10.93 -8.06
N TYR A 201 2.44 10.12 -7.91
CA TYR A 201 1.07 10.60 -8.10
C TYR A 201 0.75 11.79 -7.18
N GLN A 202 0.94 11.63 -5.87
CA GLN A 202 0.62 12.66 -4.88
C GLN A 202 1.44 13.94 -5.13
N MET A 203 2.73 13.81 -5.37
CA MET A 203 3.60 14.94 -5.69
C MET A 203 3.23 15.61 -7.02
N SER A 204 2.88 14.84 -8.06
CA SER A 204 2.47 15.43 -9.35
C SER A 204 1.13 16.17 -9.25
N ARG A 205 0.21 15.72 -8.41
CA ARG A 205 -1.04 16.39 -8.13
C ARG A 205 -0.84 17.70 -7.34
N ASP A 206 -0.01 17.66 -6.30
CA ASP A 206 0.12 18.76 -5.33
C ASP A 206 1.22 19.77 -5.71
N LEU A 207 2.30 19.33 -6.40
CA LEU A 207 3.41 20.17 -6.83
C LEU A 207 3.43 20.42 -8.35
N GLY A 208 2.66 19.65 -9.12
CA GLY A 208 2.66 19.67 -10.56
C GLY A 208 3.84 18.93 -11.21
N TRP A 209 3.68 18.57 -12.49
CA TRP A 209 4.73 17.90 -13.26
C TRP A 209 5.95 18.80 -13.53
N GLU A 210 5.77 20.10 -13.50
CA GLU A 210 6.86 21.07 -13.64
C GLU A 210 7.94 20.86 -12.54
N PHE A 211 7.54 20.45 -11.34
CA PHE A 211 8.47 20.06 -10.28
C PHE A 211 9.41 18.94 -10.77
N PHE A 212 8.87 17.87 -11.36
CA PHE A 212 9.67 16.75 -11.86
C PHE A 212 10.56 17.15 -13.05
N GLU A 213 10.10 18.03 -13.93
CA GLU A 213 10.89 18.58 -15.03
C GLU A 213 12.11 19.38 -14.54
N LYS A 214 11.93 20.15 -13.48
CA LYS A 214 13.03 20.88 -12.80
C LYS A 214 13.94 19.90 -12.05
N LEU A 215 13.35 18.91 -11.35
CA LEU A 215 14.09 17.91 -10.59
C LEU A 215 14.97 17.03 -11.50
N ALA A 216 14.54 16.72 -12.72
CA ALA A 216 15.34 15.97 -13.69
C ALA A 216 16.64 16.69 -14.09
N LYS A 217 16.68 18.03 -14.03
CA LYS A 217 17.89 18.81 -14.27
C LYS A 217 18.98 18.61 -13.22
N GLN A 218 18.62 18.04 -12.05
CA GLN A 218 19.54 17.74 -10.96
C GLN A 218 20.44 16.51 -11.21
N ARG A 219 20.34 15.84 -12.37
CA ARG A 219 21.13 14.64 -12.71
C ARG A 219 21.03 13.55 -11.64
N ILE A 220 19.80 13.17 -11.34
CA ILE A 220 19.47 12.26 -10.23
C ILE A 220 19.99 10.85 -10.51
N MET A 221 20.55 10.19 -9.48
CA MET A 221 20.75 8.74 -9.50
C MET A 221 19.40 8.05 -9.40
N GLN A 222 19.02 7.29 -10.42
CA GLN A 222 17.82 6.45 -10.40
C GLN A 222 18.14 5.08 -9.85
N VAL A 223 17.27 4.58 -8.95
CA VAL A 223 17.32 3.21 -8.41
C VAL A 223 15.94 2.55 -8.54
N GLN A 224 15.85 1.23 -8.38
CA GLN A 224 14.58 0.52 -8.61
C GLN A 224 13.67 0.54 -7.37
N SER A 225 14.16 0.08 -6.24
CA SER A 225 13.36 -0.06 -5.02
C SER A 225 13.37 1.21 -4.18
N SER A 226 12.24 1.54 -3.55
CA SER A 226 12.14 2.63 -2.55
C SER A 226 13.00 2.39 -1.30
N ALA A 227 13.48 1.18 -1.07
CA ALA A 227 14.43 0.86 0.00
C ALA A 227 15.89 1.17 -0.36
N ASP A 228 16.20 1.47 -1.63
CA ASP A 228 17.58 1.70 -2.07
C ASP A 228 18.07 3.14 -1.82
N PRO A 229 17.26 4.21 -1.99
CA PRO A 229 17.72 5.56 -1.70
C PRO A 229 18.26 5.74 -0.27
N PRO A 230 17.61 5.25 0.81
CA PRO A 230 18.19 5.28 2.16
C PRO A 230 19.55 4.60 2.28
N LYS A 231 19.75 3.45 1.60
CA LYS A 231 21.04 2.72 1.59
C LYS A 231 22.12 3.51 0.87
N LYS A 232 21.82 4.06 -0.32
CA LYS A 232 22.74 4.90 -1.10
C LYS A 232 23.17 6.14 -0.31
N LEU A 233 22.21 6.69 0.45
CA LEU A 233 22.47 7.80 1.35
C LEU A 233 23.44 7.41 2.47
N ALA A 234 23.17 6.30 3.17
CA ALA A 234 23.99 5.79 4.26
C ALA A 234 25.43 5.48 3.83
N LEU A 235 25.60 4.97 2.60
CA LEU A 235 26.92 4.68 2.00
C LEU A 235 27.65 5.93 1.50
N GLY A 236 27.01 7.13 1.54
CA GLY A 236 27.60 8.37 1.03
C GLY A 236 27.69 8.46 -0.50
N GLU A 237 27.05 7.55 -1.24
CA GLU A 237 27.02 7.60 -2.71
C GLU A 237 26.25 8.83 -3.23
N ARG A 238 25.29 9.30 -2.46
CA ARG A 238 24.58 10.56 -2.68
C ARG A 238 24.37 11.28 -1.37
N ALA A 239 24.32 12.59 -1.45
CA ALA A 239 24.19 13.46 -0.29
C ALA A 239 22.73 13.62 0.17
N VAL A 240 21.77 13.55 -0.76
CA VAL A 240 20.36 13.79 -0.54
C VAL A 240 19.51 12.71 -1.21
N MET A 241 18.45 12.32 -0.56
CA MET A 241 17.37 11.47 -1.08
C MET A 241 16.15 12.35 -1.34
N ALA A 242 15.62 12.33 -2.57
CA ALA A 242 14.46 13.13 -2.92
C ALA A 242 13.15 12.56 -2.37
N ASP A 243 13.03 11.24 -2.41
CA ASP A 243 11.95 10.46 -1.82
C ASP A 243 12.43 9.06 -1.46
N GLY A 244 11.87 8.49 -0.42
CA GLY A 244 12.18 7.15 0.03
C GLY A 244 11.50 6.82 1.35
N ASN A 245 11.59 5.57 1.75
CA ASN A 245 10.86 5.07 2.90
C ASN A 245 11.37 5.67 4.22
N GLU A 246 10.50 6.35 4.95
CA GLU A 246 10.74 6.86 6.30
C GLU A 246 11.30 5.75 7.22
N TYR A 247 10.65 4.60 7.25
CA TYR A 247 11.01 3.50 8.14
C TYR A 247 12.40 2.92 7.86
N ASN A 248 12.86 2.89 6.62
CA ASN A 248 14.22 2.45 6.30
C ASN A 248 15.25 3.48 6.79
N MET A 249 14.93 4.76 6.76
CA MET A 249 15.78 5.81 7.35
C MET A 249 15.91 5.62 8.87
N PHE A 250 14.79 5.34 9.56
CA PHE A 250 14.83 5.02 10.99
C PHE A 250 15.70 3.80 11.31
N GLN A 251 15.51 2.71 10.58
CA GLN A 251 16.31 1.48 10.76
C GLN A 251 17.82 1.71 10.60
N ILE A 252 18.20 2.58 9.65
CA ILE A 252 19.61 2.96 9.44
C ILE A 252 20.12 3.83 10.57
N LYS A 253 19.34 4.82 10.98
CA LYS A 253 19.66 5.75 12.06
C LYS A 253 19.83 5.03 13.41
N GLU A 254 18.94 4.08 13.74
CA GLU A 254 19.03 3.26 14.95
C GLU A 254 20.31 2.41 15.02
N LYS A 255 20.85 2.05 13.86
CA LYS A 255 22.13 1.33 13.75
C LYS A 255 23.36 2.27 13.71
N GLY A 256 23.17 3.56 13.99
CA GLY A 256 24.24 4.57 13.96
C GLY A 256 24.63 5.03 12.56
N GLY A 257 23.84 4.76 11.54
CA GLY A 257 24.09 5.23 10.17
C GLY A 257 23.97 6.76 10.06
N PRO A 258 24.80 7.43 9.23
CA PRO A 258 24.88 8.88 9.15
C PRO A 258 23.75 9.45 8.27
N VAL A 259 22.50 9.26 8.67
CA VAL A 259 21.34 9.74 7.92
C VAL A 259 20.38 10.51 8.80
N GLU A 260 19.70 11.51 8.22
CA GLU A 260 18.65 12.27 8.89
C GLU A 260 17.41 12.37 8.00
N ILE A 261 16.23 12.38 8.65
CA ILE A 261 14.91 12.40 8.01
C ILE A 261 14.43 13.85 7.94
N VAL A 262 13.88 14.21 6.80
CA VAL A 262 13.23 15.50 6.61
C VAL A 262 11.80 15.29 6.12
N TYR A 263 10.84 15.78 6.89
CA TYR A 263 9.43 15.85 6.48
C TYR A 263 9.23 17.15 5.70
N PRO A 264 8.95 17.07 4.38
CA PRO A 264 8.87 18.27 3.55
C PRO A 264 7.71 19.17 3.97
N THR A 265 7.93 20.49 3.91
CA THR A 265 6.94 21.49 4.33
C THR A 265 5.64 21.47 3.48
N GLU A 266 5.72 21.03 2.23
CA GLU A 266 4.56 20.87 1.36
C GLU A 266 3.67 19.70 1.81
N GLY A 267 4.22 18.73 2.52
CA GLY A 267 3.60 17.50 3.01
C GLY A 267 4.33 16.27 2.50
N ALA A 268 4.47 15.27 3.35
CA ALA A 268 5.06 13.99 2.99
C ALA A 268 4.01 13.09 2.30
N PRO A 269 4.32 12.45 1.16
CA PRO A 269 3.42 11.47 0.56
C PRO A 269 3.09 10.34 1.54
N LEU A 270 1.79 10.09 1.72
CA LEU A 270 1.25 9.02 2.56
C LEU A 270 1.13 7.74 1.74
N ILE A 271 1.74 6.68 2.22
CA ILE A 271 1.73 5.38 1.55
C ILE A 271 0.95 4.38 2.39
N ILE A 272 0.02 3.71 1.76
CA ILE A 272 -0.80 2.66 2.36
C ILE A 272 -0.43 1.33 1.73
N GLY A 273 -0.14 0.34 2.57
CA GLY A 273 0.14 -1.03 2.14
C GLY A 273 -0.96 -1.98 2.64
N PRO A 274 -1.99 -2.24 1.83
CA PRO A 274 -3.06 -3.13 2.23
C PRO A 274 -2.65 -4.59 2.32
N ASN A 275 -3.44 -5.38 3.08
CA ASN A 275 -3.50 -6.83 3.04
C ASN A 275 -4.88 -7.28 2.58
N GLY A 276 -4.92 -8.41 1.85
CA GLY A 276 -6.16 -9.07 1.42
C GLY A 276 -5.96 -10.57 1.28
N VAL A 277 -7.06 -11.31 1.39
CA VAL A 277 -7.14 -12.76 1.21
C VAL A 277 -7.54 -13.07 -0.21
N PHE A 278 -6.92 -14.05 -0.84
CA PHE A 278 -7.34 -14.52 -2.17
C PHE A 278 -8.62 -15.36 -2.11
N LYS A 279 -9.50 -15.16 -3.08
CA LYS A 279 -10.74 -15.94 -3.22
C LYS A 279 -10.45 -17.43 -3.50
N ALA A 280 -9.40 -17.70 -4.26
CA ALA A 280 -8.94 -19.05 -4.58
C ALA A 280 -7.76 -19.50 -3.71
N ALA A 281 -7.66 -18.99 -2.46
CA ALA A 281 -6.62 -19.37 -1.52
C ALA A 281 -6.62 -20.90 -1.32
N PRO A 282 -5.47 -21.59 -1.50
CA PRO A 282 -5.34 -23.02 -1.21
C PRO A 282 -5.62 -23.39 0.24
N ASN A 283 -5.33 -22.46 1.17
CA ASN A 283 -5.48 -22.63 2.61
C ASN A 283 -6.38 -21.53 3.21
N PRO A 284 -7.70 -21.54 2.90
CA PRO A 284 -8.58 -20.40 3.18
C PRO A 284 -8.79 -20.10 4.66
N ASN A 285 -8.73 -21.10 5.55
CA ASN A 285 -8.87 -20.88 6.98
C ASN A 285 -7.58 -20.32 7.58
N ALA A 286 -6.42 -20.82 7.16
CA ALA A 286 -5.13 -20.28 7.55
C ALA A 286 -4.93 -18.85 7.01
N ALA A 287 -5.43 -18.56 5.80
CA ALA A 287 -5.44 -17.22 5.23
C ALA A 287 -6.25 -16.24 6.08
N ARG A 288 -7.48 -16.59 6.47
CA ARG A 288 -8.34 -15.77 7.35
C ARG A 288 -7.70 -15.57 8.73
N LEU A 289 -7.14 -16.63 9.29
CA LEU A 289 -6.46 -16.56 10.58
C LEU A 289 -5.22 -15.64 10.52
N PHE A 290 -4.41 -15.76 9.47
CA PHE A 290 -3.25 -14.89 9.24
C PHE A 290 -3.66 -13.44 8.98
N GLN A 291 -4.72 -13.21 8.22
CA GLN A 291 -5.29 -11.88 8.00
C GLN A 291 -5.74 -11.26 9.33
N SER A 292 -6.49 -11.99 10.16
CA SER A 292 -6.90 -11.50 11.48
C SER A 292 -5.72 -11.21 12.40
N PHE A 293 -4.71 -12.10 12.43
CA PHE A 293 -3.48 -11.87 13.18
C PHE A 293 -2.76 -10.61 12.71
N SER A 294 -2.66 -10.38 11.41
CA SER A 294 -1.97 -9.22 10.83
C SER A 294 -2.55 -7.89 11.30
N PHE A 295 -3.83 -7.84 11.61
CA PHE A 295 -4.52 -6.64 12.10
C PHE A 295 -4.67 -6.59 13.62
N SER A 296 -4.20 -7.60 14.35
CA SER A 296 -4.23 -7.59 15.82
C SER A 296 -3.29 -6.53 16.39
N PRO A 297 -3.57 -6.00 17.61
CA PRO A 297 -2.68 -5.04 18.28
C PRO A 297 -1.24 -5.54 18.40
N GLU A 298 -1.08 -6.85 18.64
CA GLU A 298 0.22 -7.52 18.76
C GLU A 298 1.03 -7.44 17.45
N ALA A 299 0.44 -7.83 16.33
CA ALA A 299 1.12 -7.78 15.03
C ALA A 299 1.35 -6.34 14.58
N GLN A 300 0.40 -5.45 14.84
CA GLN A 300 0.51 -4.04 14.53
C GLN A 300 1.60 -3.34 15.37
N GLN A 301 1.75 -3.69 16.65
CA GLN A 301 2.85 -3.18 17.47
C GLN A 301 4.20 -3.74 17.00
N LEU A 302 4.25 -5.02 16.60
CA LEU A 302 5.46 -5.64 16.06
C LEU A 302 5.98 -4.93 14.82
N ILE A 303 5.11 -4.52 13.87
CA ILE A 303 5.55 -3.79 12.68
C ILE A 303 6.06 -2.39 13.00
N ILE A 304 5.54 -1.75 14.05
CA ILE A 304 6.02 -0.46 14.53
C ILE A 304 7.40 -0.62 15.18
N ASP A 305 7.51 -1.50 16.18
CA ASP A 305 8.71 -1.64 17.00
C ASP A 305 9.90 -2.14 16.18
N THR A 306 9.66 -3.12 15.32
CA THR A 306 10.71 -3.75 14.50
C THR A 306 10.95 -3.04 13.17
N GLY A 307 9.86 -2.66 12.51
CA GLY A 307 9.90 -2.11 11.17
C GLY A 307 10.06 -0.60 11.11
N GLY A 308 9.67 0.13 12.17
CA GLY A 308 9.55 1.59 12.13
C GLY A 308 8.39 2.07 11.24
N LEU A 309 7.46 1.17 10.94
CA LEU A 309 6.23 1.47 10.20
C LEU A 309 5.20 2.15 11.12
N ARG A 310 4.14 2.65 10.54
CA ARG A 310 3.01 3.23 11.26
C ARG A 310 1.79 2.33 11.16
N SER A 311 0.91 2.39 12.13
CA SER A 311 -0.34 1.63 12.18
C SER A 311 -1.54 2.56 12.36
N MET A 312 -2.69 2.14 11.84
CA MET A 312 -3.98 2.77 12.12
C MET A 312 -4.71 2.16 13.31
N HIS A 313 -4.13 1.13 13.94
CA HIS A 313 -4.75 0.48 15.09
C HIS A 313 -4.57 1.33 16.36
N PRO A 314 -5.66 1.78 17.03
CA PRO A 314 -5.58 2.76 18.13
C PRO A 314 -4.94 2.22 19.41
N GLN A 315 -4.81 0.90 19.55
CA GLN A 315 -4.18 0.27 20.71
C GLN A 315 -2.65 0.14 20.55
N THR A 316 -2.08 0.64 19.46
CA THR A 316 -0.62 0.67 19.25
C THR A 316 -0.01 1.99 19.71
N LYS A 317 1.28 1.93 20.03
CA LYS A 317 2.08 3.11 20.37
C LYS A 317 3.06 3.38 19.26
N GLU A 318 3.21 4.65 18.89
CA GLU A 318 4.22 5.06 17.93
C GLU A 318 5.63 4.74 18.45
N LYS A 319 6.55 4.46 17.54
CA LYS A 319 7.93 4.12 17.89
C LYS A 319 8.62 5.31 18.55
N PRO A 320 9.31 5.13 19.70
CA PRO A 320 10.08 6.18 20.32
C PRO A 320 11.12 6.78 19.37
N GLY A 321 11.27 8.11 19.39
CA GLY A 321 12.18 8.83 18.51
C GLY A 321 11.64 9.14 17.11
N CYS A 322 10.49 8.57 16.73
CA CYS A 322 9.76 9.00 15.54
C CYS A 322 8.96 10.27 15.81
N LYS A 323 8.88 11.17 14.81
CA LYS A 323 7.98 12.32 14.90
C LYS A 323 6.53 11.82 14.95
N PRO A 324 5.70 12.28 15.90
CA PRO A 324 4.30 11.87 15.98
C PRO A 324 3.55 12.11 14.67
N PHE A 325 2.76 11.12 14.22
CA PHE A 325 2.08 11.19 12.93
C PHE A 325 1.17 12.42 12.80
N LYS A 326 0.45 12.76 13.88
CA LYS A 326 -0.41 13.94 13.96
C LYS A 326 0.31 15.29 13.78
N GLU A 327 1.64 15.33 13.93
CA GLU A 327 2.46 16.53 13.77
C GLU A 327 3.07 16.64 12.37
N ILE A 328 2.80 15.66 11.50
CA ILE A 328 3.35 15.62 10.14
C ILE A 328 2.26 16.03 9.17
N LYS A 329 2.56 17.05 8.35
CA LYS A 329 1.72 17.36 7.19
C LYS A 329 1.89 16.25 6.16
N VAL A 330 0.78 15.66 5.72
CA VAL A 330 0.78 14.58 4.74
C VAL A 330 0.01 14.96 3.48
N MET A 331 0.43 14.42 2.35
CA MET A 331 -0.35 14.41 1.11
C MET A 331 -1.39 13.30 1.21
N LYS A 332 -2.58 13.51 0.60
CA LYS A 332 -3.66 12.51 0.65
C LYS A 332 -3.42 11.38 -0.35
N ASP A 333 -3.64 10.16 0.08
CA ASP A 333 -3.69 9.00 -0.79
C ASP A 333 -4.99 8.94 -1.60
N ASP A 334 -4.90 8.38 -2.82
CA ASP A 334 -6.03 8.12 -3.70
C ASP A 334 -5.67 6.93 -4.62
N ALA A 335 -5.89 5.73 -4.10
CA ALA A 335 -5.54 4.49 -4.80
C ALA A 335 -6.27 4.33 -6.14
N ALA A 336 -7.52 4.80 -6.24
CA ALA A 336 -8.30 4.71 -7.48
C ALA A 336 -7.73 5.65 -8.56
N ALA A 337 -7.30 6.85 -8.17
CA ALA A 337 -6.64 7.75 -9.10
C ALA A 337 -5.24 7.25 -9.50
N VAL A 338 -4.48 6.65 -8.58
CA VAL A 338 -3.19 6.00 -8.88
C VAL A 338 -3.40 4.89 -9.91
N GLU A 339 -4.40 4.01 -9.72
CA GLU A 339 -4.72 2.94 -10.68
C GLU A 339 -5.01 3.51 -12.08
N LYS A 340 -5.90 4.49 -12.15
CA LYS A 340 -6.30 5.11 -13.41
C LYS A 340 -5.15 5.80 -14.15
N MET A 341 -4.21 6.39 -13.42
CA MET A 341 -3.11 7.18 -13.96
C MET A 341 -1.78 6.42 -14.07
N ASN A 342 -1.73 5.16 -13.67
CA ASN A 342 -0.49 4.37 -13.55
C ASN A 342 0.38 4.43 -14.80
N GLU A 343 -0.19 4.10 -15.97
CA GLU A 343 0.54 4.08 -17.24
C GLU A 343 0.95 5.50 -17.71
N GLU A 344 0.11 6.50 -17.48
CA GLU A 344 0.44 7.89 -17.78
C GLU A 344 1.62 8.36 -16.91
N ILE A 345 1.60 8.06 -15.62
CA ILE A 345 2.69 8.41 -14.70
C ILE A 345 4.00 7.77 -15.15
N LYS A 346 4.00 6.48 -15.48
CA LYS A 346 5.19 5.77 -15.98
C LYS A 346 5.74 6.44 -17.25
N ALA A 347 4.89 6.62 -18.25
CA ALA A 347 5.28 7.20 -19.54
C ALA A 347 5.83 8.63 -19.37
N ARG A 348 5.15 9.46 -18.58
CA ARG A 348 5.55 10.85 -18.35
C ARG A 348 6.85 10.94 -17.57
N TYR A 349 7.00 10.10 -16.52
CA TYR A 349 8.22 10.00 -15.74
C TYR A 349 9.42 9.59 -16.61
N GLN A 350 9.28 8.53 -17.41
CA GLN A 350 10.33 8.06 -18.34
C GLN A 350 10.74 9.16 -19.33
N LYS A 351 9.78 9.89 -19.90
CA LYS A 351 10.05 11.00 -20.81
C LYS A 351 10.85 12.12 -20.14
N ILE A 352 10.49 12.49 -18.90
CA ILE A 352 11.12 13.59 -18.15
C ILE A 352 12.54 13.21 -17.72
N PHE A 353 12.73 12.03 -17.15
CA PHE A 353 14.02 11.59 -16.62
C PHE A 353 14.89 10.84 -17.64
N LYS A 354 14.36 10.52 -18.81
CA LYS A 354 15.05 9.77 -19.90
C LYS A 354 15.57 8.40 -19.45
N VAL A 355 14.73 7.65 -18.73
CA VAL A 355 15.04 6.34 -18.12
C VAL A 355 14.04 5.27 -18.53
#